data_e0541d4e538f304550ba171348ad1a1d
#
_entry.id   e0541d4e538f304550ba171348ad1a1d
#
_cell.length_a   1.000
_cell.length_b   1.000
_cell.length_c   1.000
_cell.angle_alpha   90.00
_cell.angle_beta   90.00
_cell.angle_gamma   90.00
#
_symmetry.space_group_name_H-M   'P 1'
#
loop_
_entity.id
_entity.type
_entity.pdbx_description
1 polymer ?
#
loop_
_entity_poly.entity_id
_entity_poly.type
_entity_poly.pdbx_seq_one_letter_code
_entity_poly.pdbx_strand_id
1 'polypeptide(L)'
;MEKKYDVKLICPDNLTEGKTVIYGLYQFKPDFHQTLDIVLSKFDLDYVVDPDGSYRIKTFEYARRRPEEGIERLNALAEEYSTAEEWNARREELKTCLYHTIGLAPLRDKLTLNMIASPRRRMNGYTVENFALETLPGVYATGSVYRPFQTKRGEDKLPLILNPNGHFGTGRYADEVQTRCAMFARMGAIAVNIDLFGYGESQLAFTAQDHRNSIALTMHTLQNLALLDYFLGQPDVDANRVAVTGGSGGGSQAMVLAALDDRITVSAPVIMVSSYFMGGCGCESGLPIGWCGGGTNLAEIAAMAAPRPMLIVSDGNDWTMLVDRYEYPFIKRTYGFYGAEDKVWNAHFPDEGHNWSPAKRQSVYAFMAEQLGLNAAAGQDRAGNWDESKITVEETAAMKIFGTEGERFPLNAVRGVENLYRLVEGYK
;
A
#
# COMPACT_ATOMS: atom_id res chain seq x y z
N MET A 1 -15.69 -18.88 26.67
CA MET A 1 -16.01 -17.46 26.97
C MET A 1 -17.43 -17.30 27.50
N GLU A 2 -18.46 -17.77 26.82
CA GLU A 2 -19.88 -17.59 27.21
C GLU A 2 -20.15 -17.94 28.67
N LYS A 3 -19.79 -19.16 29.11
CA LYS A 3 -20.00 -19.60 30.52
C LYS A 3 -19.26 -18.77 31.57
N LYS A 4 -18.14 -18.13 31.22
CA LYS A 4 -17.34 -17.39 32.19
C LYS A 4 -17.87 -15.98 32.41
N TYR A 5 -18.37 -15.37 31.37
CA TYR A 5 -18.79 -13.96 31.38
C TYR A 5 -20.31 -13.79 31.29
N ASP A 6 -21.04 -14.90 31.21
CA ASP A 6 -22.50 -14.92 31.06
C ASP A 6 -22.97 -14.11 29.83
N VAL A 7 -22.34 -14.39 28.68
CA VAL A 7 -22.62 -13.72 27.41
C VAL A 7 -22.98 -14.73 26.33
N LYS A 8 -23.74 -14.30 25.32
CA LYS A 8 -24.04 -15.08 24.13
C LYS A 8 -23.18 -14.64 22.96
N LEU A 9 -22.45 -15.58 22.35
CA LEU A 9 -21.66 -15.36 21.15
C LEU A 9 -22.35 -15.98 19.93
N ILE A 10 -22.49 -15.21 18.87
CA ILE A 10 -22.94 -15.69 17.56
C ILE A 10 -21.72 -15.76 16.66
N CYS A 11 -21.27 -16.98 16.37
CA CYS A 11 -20.08 -17.25 15.56
C CYS A 11 -20.49 -17.86 14.23
N PRO A 12 -20.52 -17.09 13.11
CA PRO A 12 -20.80 -17.65 11.80
C PRO A 12 -19.74 -18.70 11.39
N ASP A 13 -20.15 -19.86 10.94
CA ASP A 13 -19.26 -21.00 10.62
C ASP A 13 -18.17 -20.62 9.62
N ASN A 14 -18.53 -19.84 8.58
CA ASN A 14 -17.59 -19.38 7.56
C ASN A 14 -16.47 -18.45 8.10
N LEU A 15 -16.65 -17.87 9.27
CA LEU A 15 -15.63 -16.98 9.88
C LEU A 15 -14.74 -17.69 10.91
N THR A 16 -15.23 -18.77 11.51
CA THR A 16 -14.57 -19.45 12.64
C THR A 16 -14.01 -20.82 12.29
N GLU A 17 -14.39 -21.39 11.14
CA GLU A 17 -13.89 -22.67 10.68
C GLU A 17 -12.35 -22.68 10.55
N GLY A 18 -11.73 -23.72 11.08
CA GLY A 18 -10.27 -23.89 11.07
C GLY A 18 -9.49 -22.95 12.02
N LYS A 19 -10.15 -22.06 12.76
CA LYS A 19 -9.53 -21.18 13.74
C LYS A 19 -9.56 -21.82 15.13
N THR A 20 -8.39 -22.12 15.69
CA THR A 20 -8.27 -22.75 17.01
C THR A 20 -7.60 -21.79 17.99
N VAL A 21 -8.28 -21.52 19.10
CA VAL A 21 -7.70 -20.83 20.24
C VAL A 21 -7.06 -21.85 21.17
N ILE A 22 -5.73 -21.82 21.30
CA ILE A 22 -5.02 -22.71 22.24
C ILE A 22 -5.26 -22.18 23.66
N TYR A 23 -6.05 -22.94 24.40
CA TYR A 23 -6.34 -22.64 25.79
C TYR A 23 -5.03 -22.64 26.60
N GLY A 24 -4.71 -21.54 27.24
CA GLY A 24 -3.47 -21.37 28.04
C GLY A 24 -2.49 -20.33 27.48
N LEU A 25 -2.56 -19.99 26.19
CA LEU A 25 -1.83 -18.85 25.63
C LEU A 25 -2.50 -17.50 25.92
N TYR A 26 -3.80 -17.52 26.24
CA TYR A 26 -4.59 -16.33 26.52
C TYR A 26 -5.09 -16.35 27.96
N GLN A 27 -4.61 -15.44 28.78
CA GLN A 27 -5.21 -15.22 30.09
C GLN A 27 -6.51 -14.48 29.93
N PHE A 28 -7.61 -15.08 30.40
CA PHE A 28 -8.89 -14.38 30.49
C PHE A 28 -8.74 -13.18 31.43
N LYS A 29 -8.98 -11.99 30.90
CA LYS A 29 -9.02 -10.76 31.69
C LYS A 29 -10.29 -10.70 32.54
N PRO A 30 -10.33 -9.88 33.60
CA PRO A 30 -11.57 -9.62 34.33
C PRO A 30 -12.66 -9.03 33.42
N ASP A 31 -12.28 -8.16 32.48
CA ASP A 31 -13.16 -7.57 31.50
C ASP A 31 -13.34 -8.50 30.30
N PHE A 32 -14.59 -8.74 29.93
CA PHE A 32 -14.96 -9.59 28.81
C PHE A 32 -14.51 -9.01 27.47
N HIS A 33 -14.72 -7.70 27.26
CA HIS A 33 -14.36 -7.04 26.01
C HIS A 33 -12.87 -7.13 25.75
N GLN A 34 -12.02 -6.86 26.74
CA GLN A 34 -10.56 -7.02 26.60
C GLN A 34 -10.18 -8.46 26.24
N THR A 35 -10.86 -9.46 26.81
CA THR A 35 -10.59 -10.87 26.46
C THR A 35 -11.02 -11.16 25.02
N LEU A 36 -12.19 -10.67 24.62
CA LEU A 36 -12.73 -10.88 23.29
C LEU A 36 -11.86 -10.21 22.24
N ASP A 37 -11.45 -8.97 22.45
CA ASP A 37 -10.55 -8.21 21.57
C ASP A 37 -9.20 -8.94 21.36
N ILE A 38 -8.58 -9.41 22.44
CA ILE A 38 -7.32 -10.17 22.35
C ILE A 38 -7.48 -11.44 21.51
N VAL A 39 -8.58 -12.15 21.66
CA VAL A 39 -8.83 -13.38 20.91
C VAL A 39 -9.16 -13.09 19.44
N LEU A 40 -10.06 -12.16 19.19
CA LEU A 40 -10.54 -11.87 17.85
C LEU A 40 -9.47 -11.22 16.97
N SER A 41 -8.67 -10.32 17.54
CA SER A 41 -7.58 -9.65 16.81
C SER A 41 -6.54 -10.60 16.21
N LYS A 42 -6.40 -11.82 16.76
CA LYS A 42 -5.51 -12.84 16.22
C LYS A 42 -5.99 -13.49 14.93
N PHE A 43 -7.27 -13.30 14.59
CA PHE A 43 -7.92 -13.93 13.46
C PHE A 43 -8.53 -12.94 12.49
N ASP A 44 -8.20 -11.65 12.61
CA ASP A 44 -8.83 -10.55 11.86
C ASP A 44 -10.35 -10.58 12.00
N LEU A 45 -10.82 -10.81 13.23
CA LEU A 45 -12.22 -10.81 13.59
C LEU A 45 -12.51 -9.69 14.58
N ASP A 46 -13.76 -9.25 14.58
CA ASP A 46 -14.37 -8.27 15.45
C ASP A 46 -15.75 -8.71 15.86
N TYR A 47 -16.49 -7.92 16.59
CA TYR A 47 -17.87 -8.19 16.96
C TYR A 47 -18.76 -6.95 16.88
N VAL A 48 -20.03 -7.19 16.77
CA VAL A 48 -21.08 -6.18 16.98
C VAL A 48 -21.99 -6.67 18.10
N VAL A 49 -22.54 -5.75 18.88
CA VAL A 49 -23.55 -6.07 19.88
C VAL A 49 -24.93 -5.95 19.23
N ASP A 50 -25.63 -7.05 19.16
CA ASP A 50 -26.99 -7.09 18.64
C ASP A 50 -27.99 -6.49 19.64
N PRO A 51 -29.18 -6.07 19.20
CA PRO A 51 -30.20 -5.48 20.07
C PRO A 51 -30.65 -6.39 21.23
N ASP A 52 -30.46 -7.70 21.13
CA ASP A 52 -30.74 -8.68 22.18
C ASP A 52 -29.61 -8.83 23.19
N GLY A 53 -28.52 -8.05 23.05
CA GLY A 53 -27.35 -8.12 23.90
C GLY A 53 -26.36 -9.21 23.54
N SER A 54 -26.60 -10.01 22.48
CA SER A 54 -25.63 -10.98 21.98
C SER A 54 -24.50 -10.33 21.21
N TYR A 55 -23.34 -10.99 21.19
CA TYR A 55 -22.14 -10.53 20.48
C TYR A 55 -21.98 -11.36 19.19
N ARG A 56 -22.20 -10.73 18.05
CA ARG A 56 -22.03 -11.38 16.74
C ARG A 56 -20.65 -11.14 16.22
N ILE A 57 -19.90 -12.22 16.00
CA ILE A 57 -18.57 -12.17 15.41
C ILE A 57 -18.69 -11.85 13.92
N LYS A 58 -17.88 -10.93 13.45
CA LYS A 58 -17.77 -10.50 12.05
C LYS A 58 -16.32 -10.46 11.63
N THR A 59 -16.07 -10.31 10.34
CA THR A 59 -14.74 -9.96 9.84
C THR A 59 -14.36 -8.60 10.41
N PHE A 60 -13.13 -8.50 10.90
CA PHE A 60 -12.57 -7.24 11.33
C PHE A 60 -12.40 -6.34 10.10
N GLU A 61 -13.20 -5.32 10.03
CA GLU A 61 -12.98 -4.20 9.12
C GLU A 61 -12.43 -3.07 9.97
N TYR A 62 -11.15 -2.77 9.80
CA TYR A 62 -10.48 -1.77 10.61
C TYR A 62 -11.17 -0.43 10.43
N ALA A 63 -11.83 0.00 11.48
CA ALA A 63 -12.48 1.30 11.54
C ALA A 63 -13.26 1.66 10.26
N ARG A 64 -14.09 0.76 9.76
CA ARG A 64 -15.16 1.17 8.87
C ARG A 64 -16.20 1.87 9.73
N ARG A 65 -16.11 3.19 9.73
CA ARG A 65 -17.12 4.06 10.34
C ARG A 65 -18.27 4.23 9.34
N ARG A 66 -19.38 4.77 9.80
CA ARG A 66 -20.40 5.27 8.87
C ARG A 66 -19.85 6.50 8.12
N PRO A 67 -20.28 6.76 6.89
CA PRO A 67 -19.83 7.92 6.14
C PRO A 67 -19.98 9.25 6.90
N GLU A 68 -21.08 9.41 7.63
CA GLU A 68 -21.37 10.60 8.44
C GLU A 68 -20.31 10.82 9.53
N GLU A 69 -19.87 9.75 10.20
CA GLU A 69 -18.83 9.81 11.23
C GLU A 69 -17.46 10.19 10.62
N GLY A 70 -17.19 9.73 9.37
CA GLY A 70 -16.02 10.16 8.63
C GLY A 70 -16.02 11.65 8.32
N ILE A 71 -17.17 12.18 7.87
CA ILE A 71 -17.36 13.61 7.60
C ILE A 71 -17.23 14.43 8.89
N GLU A 72 -17.86 14.00 9.98
CA GLU A 72 -17.74 14.66 11.28
C GLU A 72 -16.27 14.72 11.75
N ARG A 73 -15.52 13.63 11.56
CA ARG A 73 -14.09 13.61 11.90
C ARG A 73 -13.27 14.53 11.01
N LEU A 74 -13.55 14.62 9.69
CA LEU A 74 -12.88 15.58 8.82
C LEU A 74 -13.12 17.02 9.27
N ASN A 75 -14.35 17.35 9.64
CA ASN A 75 -14.70 18.68 10.14
C ASN A 75 -13.95 18.98 11.45
N ALA A 76 -13.90 18.03 12.38
CA ALA A 76 -13.15 18.19 13.62
C ALA A 76 -11.65 18.41 13.38
N LEU A 77 -11.03 17.60 12.49
CA LEU A 77 -9.64 17.77 12.09
C LEU A 77 -9.39 19.13 11.43
N ALA A 78 -10.35 19.64 10.64
CA ALA A 78 -10.26 20.96 10.04
C ALA A 78 -10.27 22.10 11.05
N GLU A 79 -10.78 21.88 12.26
CA GLU A 79 -10.75 22.84 13.38
C GLU A 79 -9.44 22.76 14.19
N GLU A 80 -8.74 21.61 14.15
CA GLU A 80 -7.52 21.39 14.93
C GLU A 80 -6.31 22.20 14.41
N TYR A 81 -6.29 22.54 13.13
CA TYR A 81 -5.20 23.31 12.49
C TYR A 81 -5.72 24.19 11.36
N SER A 82 -5.17 25.40 11.26
CA SER A 82 -5.59 26.44 10.31
C SER A 82 -4.43 27.14 9.58
N THR A 83 -3.20 26.85 9.98
CA THR A 83 -1.97 27.44 9.43
C THR A 83 -0.98 26.37 9.01
N ALA A 84 -0.01 26.75 8.19
CA ALA A 84 1.09 25.84 7.80
C ALA A 84 1.92 25.39 9.02
N GLU A 85 2.08 26.26 10.02
CA GLU A 85 2.86 25.93 11.22
C GLU A 85 2.14 24.87 12.07
N GLU A 86 0.85 25.06 12.33
CA GLU A 86 0.01 24.10 13.07
C GLU A 86 -0.07 22.76 12.34
N TRP A 87 -0.26 22.80 11.02
CA TRP A 87 -0.27 21.59 10.20
C TRP A 87 1.09 20.87 10.19
N ASN A 88 2.20 21.58 10.12
CA ASN A 88 3.54 20.98 10.17
C ASN A 88 3.76 20.26 11.52
N ALA A 89 3.33 20.86 12.63
CA ALA A 89 3.40 20.21 13.94
C ALA A 89 2.56 18.92 13.97
N ARG A 90 1.33 18.99 13.46
CA ARG A 90 0.44 17.84 13.35
C ARG A 90 1.03 16.73 12.44
N ARG A 91 1.58 17.11 11.29
CA ARG A 91 2.23 16.19 10.34
C ARG A 91 3.39 15.44 10.97
N GLU A 92 4.25 16.11 11.73
CA GLU A 92 5.39 15.48 12.41
C GLU A 92 4.95 14.55 13.56
N GLU A 93 3.90 14.91 14.29
CA GLU A 93 3.26 14.02 15.27
C GLU A 93 2.75 12.75 14.60
N LEU A 94 1.98 12.88 13.52
CA LEU A 94 1.45 11.76 12.76
C LEU A 94 2.57 10.89 12.16
N LYS A 95 3.57 11.52 11.55
CA LYS A 95 4.72 10.82 10.95
C LYS A 95 5.45 9.98 11.99
N THR A 96 5.74 10.54 13.14
CA THR A 96 6.38 9.84 14.26
C THR A 96 5.52 8.68 14.75
N CYS A 97 4.23 8.92 14.98
CA CYS A 97 3.32 7.88 15.44
C CYS A 97 3.18 6.74 14.42
N LEU A 98 2.96 7.06 13.14
CA LEU A 98 2.87 6.06 12.07
C LEU A 98 4.13 5.21 11.97
N TYR A 99 5.30 5.85 12.04
CA TYR A 99 6.59 5.17 11.95
C TYR A 99 6.79 4.15 13.09
N HIS A 100 6.39 4.52 14.31
CA HIS A 100 6.44 3.63 15.47
C HIS A 100 5.35 2.56 15.43
N THR A 101 4.11 2.94 15.12
CA THR A 101 2.96 2.02 15.09
C THR A 101 3.12 0.93 14.02
N ILE A 102 3.62 1.29 12.84
CA ILE A 102 3.96 0.33 11.77
C ILE A 102 5.16 -0.56 12.16
N GLY A 103 5.91 -0.20 13.20
CA GLY A 103 7.05 -0.99 13.69
C GLY A 103 8.32 -0.84 12.84
N LEU A 104 8.49 0.28 12.17
CA LEU A 104 9.64 0.53 11.28
C LEU A 104 10.92 0.92 12.04
N ALA A 105 10.80 1.58 13.19
CA ALA A 105 11.93 2.14 13.93
C ALA A 105 13.07 1.13 14.19
N PRO A 106 12.83 -0.10 14.69
CA PRO A 106 13.90 -1.06 14.94
C PRO A 106 14.41 -1.75 13.68
N LEU A 107 13.72 -1.64 12.54
CA LEU A 107 13.98 -2.41 11.32
C LEU A 107 14.76 -1.64 10.25
N ARG A 108 14.59 -0.32 10.19
CA ARG A 108 15.20 0.50 9.12
C ARG A 108 16.72 0.41 9.09
N ASP A 109 17.38 0.34 10.25
CA ASP A 109 18.82 0.22 10.36
C ASP A 109 19.35 -1.22 10.15
N LYS A 110 18.45 -2.17 9.89
CA LYS A 110 18.77 -3.60 9.69
C LYS A 110 18.62 -4.06 8.25
N LEU A 111 18.34 -3.13 7.33
CA LEU A 111 18.20 -3.46 5.91
C LEU A 111 19.51 -4.01 5.33
N THR A 112 19.41 -5.10 4.57
CA THR A 112 20.56 -5.74 3.90
C THR A 112 20.74 -5.28 2.46
N LEU A 113 19.65 -5.03 1.73
CA LEU A 113 19.59 -4.51 0.36
C LEU A 113 20.36 -5.35 -0.68
N ASN A 114 20.44 -6.67 -0.48
CA ASN A 114 21.08 -7.59 -1.43
C ASN A 114 20.09 -7.96 -2.55
N MET A 115 20.42 -7.59 -3.79
CA MET A 115 19.55 -7.82 -4.95
C MET A 115 19.96 -9.06 -5.75
N ILE A 116 19.02 -9.98 -5.96
CA ILE A 116 19.08 -11.04 -6.95
C ILE A 116 18.24 -10.59 -8.13
N ALA A 117 18.78 -10.61 -9.35
CA ALA A 117 18.04 -10.18 -10.55
C ALA A 117 18.14 -11.23 -11.66
N SER A 118 17.07 -11.37 -12.44
CA SER A 118 17.06 -12.19 -13.65
C SER A 118 17.70 -11.44 -14.83
N PRO A 119 18.07 -12.13 -15.91
CA PRO A 119 18.39 -11.47 -17.17
C PRO A 119 17.23 -10.58 -17.62
N ARG A 120 17.57 -9.43 -18.23
CA ARG A 120 16.60 -8.51 -18.82
C ARG A 120 15.99 -9.10 -20.07
N ARG A 121 14.67 -9.15 -20.14
CA ARG A 121 13.89 -9.51 -21.33
C ARG A 121 13.54 -8.23 -22.09
N ARG A 122 13.72 -8.29 -23.41
CA ARG A 122 13.45 -7.14 -24.27
C ARG A 122 12.03 -7.18 -24.81
N MET A 123 11.29 -6.09 -24.62
CA MET A 123 9.94 -5.87 -25.10
C MET A 123 9.87 -4.70 -26.08
N ASN A 124 8.69 -4.33 -26.52
CA ASN A 124 8.47 -3.22 -27.44
C ASN A 124 8.65 -1.87 -26.74
N GLY A 125 9.85 -1.32 -26.80
CA GLY A 125 10.18 0.00 -26.22
C GLY A 125 10.58 -0.03 -24.75
N TYR A 126 10.62 -1.20 -24.10
CA TYR A 126 11.04 -1.37 -22.72
C TYR A 126 11.72 -2.73 -22.47
N THR A 127 12.26 -2.90 -21.30
CA THR A 127 12.80 -4.19 -20.82
C THR A 127 12.14 -4.56 -19.50
N VAL A 128 12.06 -5.86 -19.19
CA VAL A 128 11.58 -6.39 -17.91
C VAL A 128 12.65 -7.28 -17.29
N GLU A 129 12.88 -7.14 -16.00
CA GLU A 129 13.66 -8.07 -15.20
C GLU A 129 12.92 -8.42 -13.91
N ASN A 130 13.01 -9.65 -13.45
CA ASN A 130 12.48 -10.04 -12.15
C ASN A 130 13.56 -9.86 -11.09
N PHE A 131 13.16 -9.59 -9.87
CA PHE A 131 14.10 -9.44 -8.77
C PHE A 131 13.62 -10.10 -7.47
N ALA A 132 14.58 -10.36 -6.60
CA ALA A 132 14.35 -10.59 -5.18
C ALA A 132 15.33 -9.71 -4.39
N LEU A 133 14.82 -8.80 -3.59
CA LEU A 133 15.61 -7.95 -2.69
C LEU A 133 15.56 -8.55 -1.30
N GLU A 134 16.71 -8.97 -0.76
CA GLU A 134 16.82 -9.31 0.64
C GLU A 134 16.74 -8.02 1.46
N THR A 135 15.61 -7.83 2.13
CA THR A 135 15.30 -6.59 2.88
C THR A 135 15.75 -6.67 4.33
N LEU A 136 15.56 -7.82 4.96
CA LEU A 136 16.17 -8.20 6.23
C LEU A 136 16.89 -9.54 6.04
N PRO A 137 17.82 -9.96 6.91
CA PRO A 137 18.49 -11.24 6.78
C PRO A 137 17.53 -12.41 6.56
N GLY A 138 17.55 -13.00 5.37
CA GLY A 138 16.69 -14.10 4.95
C GLY A 138 15.25 -13.71 4.58
N VAL A 139 14.88 -12.43 4.53
CA VAL A 139 13.55 -11.96 4.15
C VAL A 139 13.61 -11.28 2.78
N TYR A 140 12.92 -11.86 1.80
CA TYR A 140 12.99 -11.45 0.40
C TYR A 140 11.70 -10.77 -0.06
N ALA A 141 11.85 -9.58 -0.63
CA ALA A 141 10.81 -8.90 -1.41
C ALA A 141 11.00 -9.26 -2.88
N THR A 142 10.02 -9.90 -3.50
CA THR A 142 10.05 -10.30 -4.90
C THR A 142 9.25 -9.35 -5.78
N GLY A 143 9.67 -9.17 -7.03
CA GLY A 143 9.02 -8.22 -7.90
C GLY A 143 9.53 -8.21 -9.34
N SER A 144 9.12 -7.20 -10.09
CA SER A 144 9.57 -6.93 -11.45
C SER A 144 9.95 -5.47 -11.64
N VAL A 145 11.02 -5.24 -12.40
CA VAL A 145 11.49 -3.91 -12.80
C VAL A 145 11.28 -3.75 -14.29
N TYR A 146 10.61 -2.68 -14.66
CA TYR A 146 10.41 -2.26 -16.05
C TYR A 146 11.27 -1.03 -16.31
N ARG A 147 12.08 -1.05 -17.39
CA ARG A 147 12.99 0.04 -17.71
C ARG A 147 12.84 0.45 -19.18
N PRO A 148 13.08 1.72 -19.54
CA PRO A 148 13.16 2.14 -20.93
C PRO A 148 14.16 1.26 -21.70
N PHE A 149 13.79 0.91 -22.93
CA PHE A 149 14.68 0.08 -23.76
C PHE A 149 15.97 0.80 -24.18
N GLN A 150 15.87 2.08 -24.50
CA GLN A 150 17.00 2.93 -24.86
C GLN A 150 17.10 4.10 -23.89
N THR A 151 18.18 4.10 -23.15
CA THR A 151 18.71 5.31 -22.52
C THR A 151 19.96 5.70 -23.29
N LYS A 152 20.13 6.97 -23.63
CA LYS A 152 21.41 7.44 -24.07
C LYS A 152 22.41 7.08 -22.98
N ARG A 153 23.42 6.28 -23.31
CA ARG A 153 24.38 5.79 -22.32
C ARG A 153 24.98 6.96 -21.57
N GLY A 154 24.66 7.09 -20.27
CA GLY A 154 25.44 7.83 -19.29
C GLY A 154 25.06 9.30 -19.06
N GLU A 155 24.04 9.89 -19.70
CA GLU A 155 23.78 11.33 -19.58
C GLU A 155 22.49 11.68 -18.83
N ASP A 156 21.43 10.85 -18.85
CA ASP A 156 20.18 11.19 -18.20
C ASP A 156 19.80 10.17 -17.13
N LYS A 157 19.70 10.63 -15.89
CA LYS A 157 19.10 9.85 -14.81
C LYS A 157 17.58 9.73 -15.04
N LEU A 158 17.03 8.55 -14.75
CA LEU A 158 15.64 8.21 -15.00
C LEU A 158 14.76 8.41 -13.76
N PRO A 159 13.52 8.90 -13.93
CA PRO A 159 12.54 8.89 -12.87
C PRO A 159 12.26 7.49 -12.36
N LEU A 160 11.98 7.35 -11.06
CA LEU A 160 11.57 6.11 -10.41
C LEU A 160 10.08 6.17 -10.07
N ILE A 161 9.34 5.12 -10.39
CA ILE A 161 7.93 4.96 -9.99
C ILE A 161 7.75 3.65 -9.25
N LEU A 162 7.49 3.71 -7.95
CA LEU A 162 7.11 2.56 -7.15
C LEU A 162 5.63 2.24 -7.39
N ASN A 163 5.32 0.97 -7.63
CA ASN A 163 3.96 0.49 -7.88
C ASN A 163 3.60 -0.62 -6.89
N PRO A 164 3.34 -0.32 -5.61
CA PRO A 164 2.81 -1.31 -4.68
C PRO A 164 1.47 -1.86 -5.17
N ASN A 165 1.25 -3.17 -4.96
CA ASN A 165 0.03 -3.85 -5.37
C ASN A 165 -1.08 -3.74 -4.33
N GLY A 166 -2.33 -3.80 -4.82
CA GLY A 166 -3.51 -4.12 -4.04
C GLY A 166 -3.86 -5.61 -4.09
N HIS A 167 -5.00 -5.99 -3.49
CA HIS A 167 -5.50 -7.36 -3.44
C HIS A 167 -6.20 -7.76 -4.76
N PHE A 168 -5.51 -7.67 -5.87
CA PHE A 168 -6.02 -8.10 -7.16
C PHE A 168 -5.59 -9.56 -7.40
N GLY A 169 -6.51 -10.44 -7.70
CA GLY A 169 -6.41 -11.88 -7.87
C GLY A 169 -5.01 -12.48 -8.10
N THR A 170 -4.36 -12.14 -9.19
CA THR A 170 -3.01 -12.63 -9.55
C THR A 170 -1.87 -11.70 -9.12
N GLY A 171 -2.14 -10.62 -8.36
CA GLY A 171 -1.11 -9.70 -7.90
C GLY A 171 -0.33 -9.04 -9.03
N ARG A 172 1.02 -9.03 -8.96
CA ARG A 172 1.87 -8.41 -9.99
C ARG A 172 1.81 -9.08 -11.37
N TYR A 173 1.25 -10.30 -11.45
CA TYR A 173 1.08 -11.02 -12.72
C TYR A 173 -0.16 -10.55 -13.49
N ALA A 174 -1.06 -9.79 -12.87
CA ALA A 174 -2.24 -9.27 -13.52
C ALA A 174 -1.92 -8.36 -14.71
N ASP A 175 -2.72 -8.46 -15.76
CA ASP A 175 -2.52 -7.74 -17.02
C ASP A 175 -2.43 -6.23 -16.81
N GLU A 176 -3.33 -5.66 -15.99
CA GLU A 176 -3.34 -4.22 -15.73
C GLU A 176 -2.11 -3.75 -14.92
N VAL A 177 -1.52 -4.61 -14.09
CA VAL A 177 -0.31 -4.29 -13.34
C VAL A 177 0.90 -4.25 -14.26
N GLN A 178 1.06 -5.28 -15.09
CA GLN A 178 2.12 -5.35 -16.09
C GLN A 178 1.99 -4.19 -17.10
N THR A 179 0.76 -3.94 -17.57
CA THR A 179 0.48 -2.90 -18.55
C THR A 179 0.88 -1.52 -18.04
N ARG A 180 0.47 -1.11 -16.83
CA ARG A 180 0.81 0.22 -16.33
C ARG A 180 2.30 0.39 -16.07
N CYS A 181 2.98 -0.64 -15.53
CA CYS A 181 4.44 -0.58 -15.32
C CYS A 181 5.19 -0.48 -16.64
N ALA A 182 4.77 -1.24 -17.66
CA ALA A 182 5.34 -1.18 -18.99
C ALA A 182 5.08 0.17 -19.70
N MET A 183 3.90 0.76 -19.50
CA MET A 183 3.58 2.10 -20.01
C MET A 183 4.50 3.16 -19.41
N PHE A 184 4.72 3.17 -18.10
CA PHE A 184 5.69 4.07 -17.47
C PHE A 184 7.10 3.89 -18.02
N ALA A 185 7.52 2.64 -18.20
CA ALA A 185 8.84 2.36 -18.76
C ALA A 185 8.98 2.83 -20.22
N ARG A 186 7.96 2.66 -21.05
CA ARG A 186 7.94 3.20 -22.41
C ARG A 186 8.03 4.71 -22.45
N MET A 187 7.42 5.38 -21.48
CA MET A 187 7.47 6.84 -21.36
C MET A 187 8.79 7.35 -20.77
N GLY A 188 9.68 6.48 -20.29
CA GLY A 188 11.02 6.86 -19.85
C GLY A 188 11.28 6.75 -18.36
N ALA A 189 10.41 6.13 -17.57
CA ALA A 189 10.63 5.90 -16.15
C ALA A 189 11.14 4.48 -15.84
N ILE A 190 11.77 4.29 -14.70
CA ILE A 190 11.96 2.98 -14.08
C ILE A 190 10.71 2.72 -13.25
N ALA A 191 9.93 1.68 -13.60
CA ALA A 191 8.76 1.27 -12.84
C ALA A 191 9.06 -0.03 -12.08
N VAL A 192 8.80 -0.03 -10.78
CA VAL A 192 9.07 -1.17 -9.90
C VAL A 192 7.77 -1.66 -9.29
N ASN A 193 7.47 -2.94 -9.46
CA ASN A 193 6.31 -3.58 -8.86
C ASN A 193 6.77 -4.72 -7.95
N ILE A 194 6.08 -4.90 -6.81
CA ILE A 194 6.44 -5.84 -5.75
C ILE A 194 5.28 -6.78 -5.46
N ASP A 195 5.58 -8.05 -5.14
CA ASP A 195 4.58 -8.97 -4.59
C ASP A 195 4.11 -8.49 -3.21
N LEU A 196 2.81 -8.63 -2.95
CA LEU A 196 2.29 -8.48 -1.61
C LEU A 196 2.84 -9.58 -0.68
N PHE A 197 3.05 -9.27 0.59
CA PHE A 197 3.36 -10.26 1.60
C PHE A 197 2.31 -11.39 1.61
N GLY A 198 2.75 -12.65 1.44
CA GLY A 198 1.85 -13.80 1.33
C GLY A 198 1.17 -13.97 -0.04
N TYR A 199 1.60 -13.23 -1.08
CA TYR A 199 1.13 -13.38 -2.46
C TYR A 199 2.32 -13.54 -3.42
N GLY A 200 2.06 -13.98 -4.64
CA GLY A 200 3.11 -14.19 -5.64
C GLY A 200 4.21 -15.11 -5.13
N GLU A 201 5.46 -14.78 -5.39
CA GLU A 201 6.61 -15.57 -4.90
C GLU A 201 6.88 -15.40 -3.39
N SER A 202 6.27 -14.40 -2.73
CA SER A 202 6.28 -14.32 -1.27
C SER A 202 5.66 -15.58 -0.64
N GLN A 203 4.80 -16.31 -1.37
CA GLN A 203 4.21 -17.59 -0.92
C GLN A 203 5.22 -18.72 -0.76
N LEU A 204 6.43 -18.60 -1.27
CA LEU A 204 7.51 -19.54 -0.99
C LEU A 204 7.98 -19.51 0.48
N ALA A 205 7.69 -18.41 1.17
CA ALA A 205 8.03 -18.20 2.58
C ALA A 205 6.81 -18.04 3.49
N PHE A 206 5.77 -17.36 3.02
CA PHE A 206 4.61 -16.94 3.82
C PHE A 206 3.32 -17.27 3.09
N THR A 207 2.34 -17.83 3.79
CA THR A 207 1.06 -18.22 3.19
C THR A 207 0.15 -17.02 2.99
N ALA A 208 -0.89 -17.17 2.16
CA ALA A 208 -1.96 -16.16 2.04
C ALA A 208 -2.69 -15.91 3.38
N GLN A 209 -2.70 -16.90 4.28
CA GLN A 209 -3.23 -16.71 5.64
C GLN A 209 -2.33 -15.80 6.48
N ASP A 210 -1.00 -15.87 6.28
CA ASP A 210 -0.04 -15.01 6.99
C ASP A 210 -0.21 -13.54 6.61
N HIS A 211 -0.72 -13.25 5.40
CA HIS A 211 -1.05 -11.91 4.94
C HIS A 211 -2.07 -11.19 5.84
N ARG A 212 -2.93 -11.94 6.55
CA ARG A 212 -3.92 -11.37 7.45
C ARG A 212 -3.36 -10.93 8.80
N ASN A 213 -2.10 -11.26 9.10
CA ASN A 213 -1.44 -10.79 10.33
C ASN A 213 -1.04 -9.33 10.22
N SER A 214 -1.03 -8.63 11.34
CA SER A 214 -0.65 -7.20 11.43
C SER A 214 0.76 -6.92 10.90
N ILE A 215 1.68 -7.90 11.01
CA ILE A 215 3.04 -7.78 10.48
C ILE A 215 3.08 -7.56 8.96
N ALA A 216 2.01 -7.90 8.24
CA ALA A 216 1.92 -7.65 6.80
C ALA A 216 2.03 -6.16 6.48
N LEU A 217 1.41 -5.26 7.25
CA LEU A 217 1.56 -3.81 7.07
C LEU A 217 3.00 -3.36 7.30
N THR A 218 3.65 -3.87 8.36
CA THR A 218 5.08 -3.61 8.62
C THR A 218 5.94 -4.04 7.43
N MET A 219 5.75 -5.27 6.95
CA MET A 219 6.56 -5.82 5.86
C MET A 219 6.33 -5.10 4.54
N HIS A 220 5.08 -4.79 4.19
CA HIS A 220 4.78 -4.01 2.99
C HIS A 220 5.47 -2.66 2.99
N THR A 221 5.34 -1.92 4.09
CA THR A 221 5.93 -0.58 4.19
C THR A 221 7.46 -0.67 4.20
N LEU A 222 8.04 -1.58 4.99
CA LEU A 222 9.49 -1.77 5.07
C LEU A 222 10.10 -2.17 3.72
N GLN A 223 9.46 -3.11 3.01
CA GLN A 223 9.94 -3.60 1.72
C GLN A 223 9.89 -2.53 0.63
N ASN A 224 8.83 -1.72 0.59
CA ASN A 224 8.76 -0.58 -0.33
C ASN A 224 9.80 0.50 -0.01
N LEU A 225 10.04 0.80 1.28
CA LEU A 225 11.11 1.72 1.69
C LEU A 225 12.50 1.15 1.37
N ALA A 226 12.71 -0.15 1.53
CA ALA A 226 13.96 -0.81 1.14
C ALA A 226 14.21 -0.75 -0.38
N LEU A 227 13.16 -0.92 -1.19
CA LEU A 227 13.24 -0.71 -2.63
C LEU A 227 13.58 0.74 -2.99
N LEU A 228 12.96 1.69 -2.31
CA LEU A 228 13.30 3.11 -2.47
C LEU A 228 14.78 3.36 -2.19
N ASP A 229 15.30 2.86 -1.06
CA ASP A 229 16.71 2.99 -0.69
C ASP A 229 17.64 2.34 -1.73
N TYR A 230 17.30 1.11 -2.15
CA TYR A 230 18.10 0.39 -3.15
C TYR A 230 18.16 1.14 -4.47
N PHE A 231 17.01 1.58 -5.00
CA PHE A 231 16.97 2.26 -6.30
C PHE A 231 17.58 3.65 -6.26
N LEU A 232 17.42 4.41 -5.18
CA LEU A 232 18.08 5.70 -5.02
C LEU A 232 19.61 5.60 -4.93
N GLY A 233 20.12 4.44 -4.55
CA GLY A 233 21.55 4.12 -4.60
C GLY A 233 22.07 3.80 -6.01
N GLN A 234 21.19 3.61 -7.02
CA GLN A 234 21.60 3.29 -8.38
C GLN A 234 22.01 4.55 -9.15
N PRO A 235 23.09 4.49 -9.96
CA PRO A 235 23.63 5.67 -10.66
C PRO A 235 22.70 6.23 -11.75
N ASP A 236 21.79 5.42 -12.26
CA ASP A 236 20.84 5.75 -13.34
C ASP A 236 19.47 6.26 -12.82
N VAL A 237 19.30 6.41 -11.52
CA VAL A 237 18.06 6.93 -10.90
C VAL A 237 18.15 8.40 -10.57
N ASP A 238 17.12 9.17 -10.93
CA ASP A 238 16.98 10.57 -10.54
C ASP A 238 16.26 10.70 -9.19
N ALA A 239 17.01 11.01 -8.15
CA ALA A 239 16.50 11.17 -6.81
C ALA A 239 15.51 12.34 -6.64
N ASN A 240 15.43 13.26 -7.61
CA ASN A 240 14.48 14.38 -7.59
C ASN A 240 13.16 14.06 -8.32
N ARG A 241 13.07 12.92 -8.99
CA ARG A 241 11.90 12.48 -9.75
C ARG A 241 11.46 11.08 -9.32
N VAL A 242 10.92 10.99 -8.11
CA VAL A 242 10.47 9.75 -7.48
C VAL A 242 8.99 9.79 -7.24
N ALA A 243 8.27 8.83 -7.77
CA ALA A 243 6.82 8.73 -7.59
C ALA A 243 6.40 7.40 -6.97
N VAL A 244 5.20 7.40 -6.41
CA VAL A 244 4.50 6.20 -5.97
C VAL A 244 3.06 6.21 -6.45
N THR A 245 2.57 5.07 -6.94
CA THR A 245 1.16 4.87 -7.30
C THR A 245 0.74 3.43 -7.08
N GLY A 246 -0.49 3.23 -6.66
CA GLY A 246 -1.06 1.90 -6.45
C GLY A 246 -2.56 2.00 -6.19
N GLY A 247 -3.29 0.91 -6.43
CA GLY A 247 -4.73 0.85 -6.20
C GLY A 247 -5.09 0.00 -4.99
N SER A 248 -6.18 0.34 -4.29
CA SER A 248 -6.63 -0.40 -3.12
C SER A 248 -5.53 -0.48 -2.05
N GLY A 249 -5.12 -1.64 -1.58
CA GLY A 249 -3.97 -1.79 -0.69
C GLY A 249 -2.69 -1.13 -1.20
N GLY A 250 -2.46 -1.12 -2.52
CA GLY A 250 -1.39 -0.33 -3.14
C GLY A 250 -1.58 1.17 -3.01
N GLY A 251 -2.83 1.65 -3.01
CA GLY A 251 -3.19 3.04 -2.73
C GLY A 251 -2.93 3.42 -1.27
N SER A 252 -3.23 2.52 -0.34
CA SER A 252 -2.86 2.64 1.06
C SER A 252 -1.34 2.81 1.21
N GLN A 253 -0.56 1.93 0.58
CA GLN A 253 0.89 2.04 0.58
C GLN A 253 1.39 3.33 -0.08
N ALA A 254 0.75 3.79 -1.17
CA ALA A 254 1.14 5.04 -1.82
C ALA A 254 0.98 6.24 -0.88
N MET A 255 -0.11 6.30 -0.10
CA MET A 255 -0.32 7.33 0.92
C MET A 255 0.68 7.24 2.06
N VAL A 256 0.83 6.04 2.65
CA VAL A 256 1.73 5.82 3.79
C VAL A 256 3.19 6.13 3.43
N LEU A 257 3.65 5.67 2.26
CA LEU A 257 5.02 5.92 1.81
C LEU A 257 5.27 7.41 1.56
N ALA A 258 4.33 8.10 0.91
CA ALA A 258 4.43 9.55 0.69
C ALA A 258 4.36 10.35 2.00
N ALA A 259 3.61 9.87 3.01
CA ALA A 259 3.56 10.48 4.33
C ALA A 259 4.86 10.31 5.12
N LEU A 260 5.50 9.14 5.02
CA LEU A 260 6.68 8.78 5.81
C LEU A 260 8.00 9.23 5.20
N ASP A 261 8.10 9.34 3.87
CA ASP A 261 9.37 9.57 3.17
C ASP A 261 9.28 10.72 2.17
N ASP A 262 9.92 11.84 2.51
CA ASP A 262 9.89 13.06 1.70
C ASP A 262 10.70 12.95 0.39
N ARG A 263 11.47 11.87 0.18
CA ARG A 263 12.15 11.57 -1.10
C ARG A 263 11.17 11.16 -2.19
N ILE A 264 9.95 10.75 -1.83
CA ILE A 264 8.85 10.55 -2.77
C ILE A 264 8.30 11.92 -3.14
N THR A 265 8.60 12.38 -4.34
CA THR A 265 8.28 13.75 -4.80
C THR A 265 6.91 13.86 -5.46
N VAL A 266 6.30 12.75 -5.88
CA VAL A 266 4.99 12.68 -6.53
C VAL A 266 4.21 11.47 -6.03
N SER A 267 2.91 11.59 -5.80
CA SER A 267 2.09 10.46 -5.38
C SER A 267 0.74 10.40 -6.12
N ALA A 268 0.26 9.18 -6.38
CA ALA A 268 -1.05 8.96 -6.96
C ALA A 268 -1.74 7.75 -6.30
N PRO A 269 -2.38 7.93 -5.13
CA PRO A 269 -3.21 6.91 -4.51
C PRO A 269 -4.50 6.70 -5.33
N VAL A 270 -4.81 5.44 -5.67
CA VAL A 270 -5.94 5.07 -6.50
C VAL A 270 -6.94 4.24 -5.69
N ILE A 271 -8.22 4.65 -5.70
CA ILE A 271 -9.36 3.96 -5.07
C ILE A 271 -9.11 3.54 -3.61
N MET A 272 -8.54 4.45 -2.80
CA MET A 272 -8.24 4.14 -1.39
C MET A 272 -8.42 5.31 -0.44
N VAL A 273 -8.34 6.56 -0.88
CA VAL A 273 -8.54 7.72 0.02
C VAL A 273 -9.96 7.69 0.58
N SER A 274 -10.09 7.74 1.90
CA SER A 274 -11.38 7.75 2.58
C SER A 274 -11.26 8.31 4.00
N SER A 275 -12.28 8.95 4.50
CA SER A 275 -12.38 9.43 5.88
C SER A 275 -13.00 8.40 6.82
N TYR A 276 -13.72 7.41 6.29
CA TYR A 276 -14.50 6.45 7.07
C TYR A 276 -14.08 4.99 6.88
N PHE A 277 -13.17 4.71 5.96
CA PHE A 277 -12.62 3.37 5.71
C PHE A 277 -11.08 3.42 5.79
N MET A 278 -10.49 2.57 6.62
CA MET A 278 -9.03 2.51 6.84
C MET A 278 -8.35 1.32 6.15
N GLY A 279 -9.13 0.45 5.54
CA GLY A 279 -8.66 -0.78 4.92
C GLY A 279 -9.43 -2.01 5.42
N GLY A 280 -9.43 -3.08 4.63
CA GLY A 280 -10.16 -4.31 4.88
C GLY A 280 -9.27 -5.53 5.14
N CYS A 281 -7.94 -5.34 5.24
CA CYS A 281 -6.99 -6.44 5.41
C CYS A 281 -5.89 -6.07 6.40
N GLY A 282 -5.26 -7.09 7.00
CA GLY A 282 -4.14 -6.89 7.93
C GLY A 282 -2.98 -6.06 7.36
N CYS A 283 -2.75 -6.14 6.06
CA CYS A 283 -1.72 -5.36 5.37
C CYS A 283 -2.04 -3.86 5.22
N GLU A 284 -3.27 -3.45 5.47
CA GLU A 284 -3.73 -2.05 5.40
C GLU A 284 -4.08 -1.53 6.78
N SER A 285 -4.72 -2.37 7.60
CA SER A 285 -5.40 -2.00 8.83
C SER A 285 -5.02 -2.85 10.04
N GLY A 286 -4.09 -3.78 9.91
CA GLY A 286 -3.73 -4.71 10.99
C GLY A 286 -3.02 -4.07 12.18
N LEU A 287 -2.62 -2.80 12.08
CA LEU A 287 -2.01 -2.01 13.15
C LEU A 287 -2.83 -0.73 13.40
N PRO A 288 -2.87 -0.21 14.62
CA PRO A 288 -3.79 0.89 14.99
C PRO A 288 -3.31 2.27 14.48
N ILE A 289 -2.97 2.36 13.20
CA ILE A 289 -2.50 3.62 12.58
C ILE A 289 -3.57 4.73 12.61
N GLY A 290 -4.84 4.38 12.55
CA GLY A 290 -5.95 5.32 12.63
C GLY A 290 -6.10 6.01 14.00
N TRP A 291 -5.36 5.57 15.01
CA TRP A 291 -5.37 6.19 16.35
C TRP A 291 -4.22 7.18 16.54
N CYS A 292 -3.32 7.28 15.58
CA CYS A 292 -2.23 8.24 15.64
C CYS A 292 -2.74 9.66 15.83
N GLY A 293 -2.04 10.43 16.65
CA GLY A 293 -2.38 11.82 16.95
C GLY A 293 -3.76 12.02 17.57
N GLY A 294 -4.25 11.07 18.38
CA GLY A 294 -5.60 11.14 18.96
C GLY A 294 -6.73 10.77 17.98
N GLY A 295 -6.37 10.23 16.82
CA GLY A 295 -7.28 9.77 15.78
C GLY A 295 -7.04 10.47 14.44
N THR A 296 -6.80 9.68 13.40
CA THR A 296 -6.61 10.14 12.02
C THR A 296 -7.43 9.29 11.04
N ASN A 297 -7.37 9.60 9.76
CA ASN A 297 -7.98 8.84 8.68
C ASN A 297 -7.11 8.90 7.43
N LEU A 298 -7.47 8.15 6.38
CA LEU A 298 -6.67 8.09 5.17
C LEU A 298 -6.62 9.42 4.40
N ALA A 299 -7.62 10.30 4.55
CA ALA A 299 -7.59 11.64 3.95
C ALA A 299 -6.53 12.52 4.62
N GLU A 300 -6.44 12.51 5.96
CA GLU A 300 -5.40 13.25 6.68
C GLU A 300 -4.00 12.68 6.41
N ILE A 301 -3.86 11.33 6.33
CA ILE A 301 -2.60 10.69 5.95
C ILE A 301 -2.20 11.07 4.52
N ALA A 302 -3.14 11.09 3.58
CA ALA A 302 -2.86 11.55 2.21
C ALA A 302 -2.40 13.02 2.18
N ALA A 303 -3.04 13.89 2.98
CA ALA A 303 -2.69 15.30 3.08
C ALA A 303 -1.25 15.53 3.59
N MET A 304 -0.63 14.57 4.27
CA MET A 304 0.79 14.64 4.69
C MET A 304 1.77 14.73 3.52
N ALA A 305 1.35 14.42 2.30
CA ALA A 305 2.15 14.62 1.09
C ALA A 305 2.31 16.09 0.71
N ALA A 306 1.46 17.01 1.21
CA ALA A 306 1.54 18.43 0.91
C ALA A 306 2.92 19.03 1.25
N PRO A 307 3.46 19.93 0.42
CA PRO A 307 2.91 20.48 -0.82
C PRO A 307 3.36 19.75 -2.11
N ARG A 308 3.76 18.49 -2.04
CA ARG A 308 4.23 17.69 -3.19
C ARG A 308 3.05 17.31 -4.09
N PRO A 309 3.22 17.28 -5.43
CA PRO A 309 2.16 16.92 -6.38
C PRO A 309 1.47 15.60 -6.03
N MET A 310 0.14 15.60 -5.99
CA MET A 310 -0.68 14.41 -5.72
C MET A 310 -1.92 14.35 -6.59
N LEU A 311 -2.15 13.20 -7.25
CA LEU A 311 -3.41 12.87 -7.90
C LEU A 311 -4.18 11.84 -7.06
N ILE A 312 -5.36 12.19 -6.62
CA ILE A 312 -6.30 11.26 -5.98
C ILE A 312 -7.19 10.69 -7.06
N VAL A 313 -7.22 9.36 -7.22
CA VAL A 313 -8.18 8.69 -8.12
C VAL A 313 -9.25 8.02 -7.27
N SER A 314 -10.52 8.34 -7.53
CA SER A 314 -11.67 7.87 -6.76
C SER A 314 -12.82 7.45 -7.66
N ASP A 315 -13.77 6.71 -7.14
CA ASP A 315 -14.97 6.31 -7.88
C ASP A 315 -16.26 6.42 -7.06
N GLY A 316 -17.40 6.21 -7.72
CA GLY A 316 -18.72 6.42 -7.10
C GLY A 316 -19.29 5.17 -6.43
N ASN A 317 -18.70 3.99 -6.63
CA ASN A 317 -19.28 2.73 -6.18
C ASN A 317 -18.39 1.93 -5.22
N ASP A 318 -17.51 2.60 -4.47
CA ASP A 318 -16.76 2.03 -3.36
C ASP A 318 -16.65 3.03 -2.19
N TRP A 319 -15.76 2.80 -1.25
CA TRP A 319 -15.50 3.69 -0.09
C TRP A 319 -14.84 5.02 -0.46
N THR A 320 -14.48 5.24 -1.72
CA THR A 320 -13.97 6.54 -2.21
C THR A 320 -15.05 7.43 -2.82
N MET A 321 -16.31 7.03 -2.74
CA MET A 321 -17.46 7.72 -3.32
C MET A 321 -17.70 9.15 -2.78
N LEU A 322 -17.11 9.49 -1.66
CA LEU A 322 -17.25 10.81 -1.04
C LEU A 322 -16.06 11.75 -1.32
N VAL A 323 -15.01 11.24 -1.96
CA VAL A 323 -13.74 11.96 -2.13
C VAL A 323 -13.93 13.30 -2.83
N ASP A 324 -14.71 13.36 -3.87
CA ASP A 324 -14.96 14.60 -4.65
C ASP A 324 -15.60 15.71 -3.81
N ARG A 325 -16.41 15.36 -2.80
CA ARG A 325 -17.23 16.28 -2.00
C ARG A 325 -16.65 16.61 -0.63
N TYR A 326 -15.88 15.72 -0.03
CA TYR A 326 -15.42 15.87 1.37
C TYR A 326 -13.91 15.70 1.52
N GLU A 327 -13.35 14.55 1.16
CA GLU A 327 -11.94 14.26 1.40
C GLU A 327 -11.02 15.13 0.54
N TYR A 328 -11.33 15.30 -0.75
CA TYR A 328 -10.53 16.15 -1.64
C TYR A 328 -10.55 17.63 -1.23
N PRO A 329 -11.70 18.27 -0.94
CA PRO A 329 -11.71 19.62 -0.38
C PRO A 329 -10.90 19.79 0.89
N PHE A 330 -10.96 18.81 1.82
CA PHE A 330 -10.15 18.80 3.03
C PHE A 330 -8.64 18.77 2.73
N ILE A 331 -8.22 17.85 1.85
CA ILE A 331 -6.82 17.73 1.44
C ILE A 331 -6.37 19.02 0.71
N LYS A 332 -7.20 19.54 -0.20
CA LYS A 332 -6.89 20.77 -0.94
C LYS A 332 -6.74 21.98 -0.03
N ARG A 333 -7.57 22.09 1.02
CA ARG A 333 -7.40 23.11 2.07
C ARG A 333 -6.03 23.01 2.73
N THR A 334 -5.57 21.79 3.03
CA THR A 334 -4.24 21.56 3.63
C THR A 334 -3.11 22.00 2.68
N TYR A 335 -3.24 21.71 1.39
CA TYR A 335 -2.31 22.24 0.38
C TYR A 335 -2.32 23.77 0.33
N GLY A 336 -3.48 24.39 0.59
CA GLY A 336 -3.63 25.85 0.66
C GLY A 336 -2.79 26.53 1.73
N PHE A 337 -2.44 25.83 2.81
CA PHE A 337 -1.52 26.36 3.82
C PHE A 337 -0.13 26.68 3.25
N TYR A 338 0.23 26.06 2.13
CA TYR A 338 1.48 26.27 1.41
C TYR A 338 1.31 27.10 0.12
N GLY A 339 0.08 27.57 -0.19
CA GLY A 339 -0.23 28.19 -1.48
C GLY A 339 -0.06 27.24 -2.66
N ALA A 340 -0.37 25.95 -2.45
CA ALA A 340 -0.12 24.86 -3.40
C ALA A 340 -1.39 24.07 -3.75
N GLU A 341 -2.58 24.70 -3.71
CA GLU A 341 -3.86 24.09 -4.04
C GLU A 341 -3.93 23.57 -5.49
N ASP A 342 -3.09 24.10 -6.35
CA ASP A 342 -2.91 23.70 -7.73
C ASP A 342 -2.03 22.45 -7.91
N LYS A 343 -1.44 21.92 -6.81
CA LYS A 343 -0.62 20.71 -6.82
C LYS A 343 -1.35 19.45 -6.34
N VAL A 344 -2.63 19.55 -6.07
CA VAL A 344 -3.46 18.40 -5.76
C VAL A 344 -4.66 18.33 -6.68
N TRP A 345 -4.91 17.16 -7.27
CA TRP A 345 -5.99 16.90 -8.21
C TRP A 345 -6.83 15.72 -7.76
N ASN A 346 -8.09 15.69 -8.17
CA ASN A 346 -8.95 14.52 -8.06
C ASN A 346 -9.49 14.12 -9.44
N ALA A 347 -9.25 12.86 -9.83
CA ALA A 347 -9.91 12.21 -10.95
C ALA A 347 -10.99 11.29 -10.39
N HIS A 348 -12.23 11.78 -10.36
CA HIS A 348 -13.38 11.04 -9.85
C HIS A 348 -14.17 10.37 -10.97
N PHE A 349 -14.50 9.09 -10.81
CA PHE A 349 -15.22 8.26 -11.78
C PHE A 349 -16.56 7.80 -11.17
N PRO A 350 -17.61 8.63 -11.23
CA PRO A 350 -18.86 8.43 -10.47
C PRO A 350 -19.62 7.16 -10.85
N ASP A 351 -19.49 6.71 -12.09
CA ASP A 351 -20.19 5.54 -12.62
C ASP A 351 -19.36 4.24 -12.56
N GLU A 352 -18.13 4.32 -12.06
CA GLU A 352 -17.24 3.17 -11.93
C GLU A 352 -17.20 2.63 -10.49
N GLY A 353 -16.73 1.39 -10.35
CA GLY A 353 -16.49 0.75 -9.06
C GLY A 353 -15.02 0.44 -8.83
N HIS A 354 -14.76 -0.38 -7.80
CA HIS A 354 -13.44 -0.71 -7.30
C HIS A 354 -12.59 -1.52 -8.30
N ASN A 355 -11.96 -0.84 -9.23
CA ASN A 355 -11.11 -1.43 -10.27
C ASN A 355 -10.05 -0.45 -10.78
N TRP A 356 -9.06 -0.96 -11.52
CA TRP A 356 -8.09 -0.18 -12.28
C TRP A 356 -8.47 -0.13 -13.77
N SER A 357 -9.61 0.48 -14.08
CA SER A 357 -10.08 0.61 -15.47
C SER A 357 -9.06 1.34 -16.35
N PRO A 358 -9.16 1.19 -17.68
CA PRO A 358 -8.33 1.98 -18.61
C PRO A 358 -8.41 3.48 -18.38
N ALA A 359 -9.60 4.01 -18.07
CA ALA A 359 -9.79 5.43 -17.81
C ALA A 359 -9.02 5.91 -16.56
N LYS A 360 -9.07 5.15 -15.47
CA LYS A 360 -8.29 5.43 -14.26
C LYS A 360 -6.78 5.36 -14.54
N ARG A 361 -6.31 4.34 -15.27
CA ARG A 361 -4.89 4.23 -15.66
C ARG A 361 -4.42 5.43 -16.49
N GLN A 362 -5.24 5.85 -17.45
CA GLN A 362 -4.92 6.98 -18.34
C GLN A 362 -4.80 8.30 -17.58
N SER A 363 -5.64 8.53 -16.56
CA SER A 363 -5.50 9.71 -15.69
C SER A 363 -4.17 9.72 -14.95
N VAL A 364 -3.72 8.55 -14.46
CA VAL A 364 -2.43 8.40 -13.80
C VAL A 364 -1.26 8.53 -14.78
N TYR A 365 -1.38 8.02 -16.02
CA TYR A 365 -0.34 8.20 -17.06
C TYR A 365 -0.13 9.68 -17.38
N ALA A 366 -1.22 10.42 -17.59
CA ALA A 366 -1.16 11.85 -17.88
C ALA A 366 -0.49 12.63 -16.76
N PHE A 367 -0.93 12.38 -15.53
CA PHE A 367 -0.37 13.02 -14.34
C PHE A 367 1.13 12.70 -14.15
N MET A 368 1.51 11.41 -14.21
CA MET A 368 2.92 11.03 -14.05
C MET A 368 3.80 11.57 -15.18
N ALA A 369 3.29 11.61 -16.41
CA ALA A 369 4.02 12.17 -17.54
C ALA A 369 4.31 13.67 -17.32
N GLU A 370 3.34 14.42 -16.86
CA GLU A 370 3.49 15.85 -16.56
C GLU A 370 4.44 16.09 -15.40
N GLN A 371 4.19 15.44 -14.25
CA GLN A 371 4.93 15.73 -13.01
C GLN A 371 6.38 15.22 -13.01
N LEU A 372 6.66 14.15 -13.74
CA LEU A 372 8.00 13.57 -13.85
C LEU A 372 8.73 13.94 -15.15
N GLY A 373 8.09 14.70 -16.04
CA GLY A 373 8.66 15.05 -17.34
C GLY A 373 8.89 13.85 -18.24
N LEU A 374 7.94 12.89 -18.27
CA LEU A 374 8.05 11.71 -19.12
C LEU A 374 7.65 12.03 -20.56
N ASN A 375 8.10 11.19 -21.50
CA ASN A 375 7.71 11.28 -22.90
C ASN A 375 6.32 10.65 -23.13
N ALA A 376 5.25 11.41 -22.91
CA ALA A 376 3.87 10.95 -23.10
C ALA A 376 3.64 10.37 -24.51
N ALA A 377 4.23 10.95 -25.55
CA ALA A 377 4.07 10.50 -26.93
C ALA A 377 4.54 9.05 -27.15
N ALA A 378 5.47 8.54 -26.34
CA ALA A 378 5.88 7.14 -26.39
C ALA A 378 4.79 6.17 -25.90
N GLY A 379 3.83 6.65 -25.09
CA GLY A 379 2.67 5.91 -24.60
C GLY A 379 1.38 6.16 -25.40
N GLN A 380 1.43 6.99 -26.46
CA GLN A 380 0.25 7.41 -27.21
C GLN A 380 0.28 6.88 -28.66
N ASP A 381 -0.91 6.84 -29.27
CA ASP A 381 -1.09 6.62 -30.71
C ASP A 381 -0.83 7.94 -31.49
N ARG A 382 -1.00 7.90 -32.81
CA ARG A 382 -0.81 9.07 -33.68
C ARG A 382 -1.85 10.19 -33.45
N ALA A 383 -2.99 9.87 -32.83
CA ALA A 383 -4.04 10.82 -32.51
C ALA A 383 -3.87 11.41 -31.09
N GLY A 384 -2.87 10.95 -30.33
CA GLY A 384 -2.62 11.40 -28.96
C GLY A 384 -3.39 10.63 -27.89
N ASN A 385 -4.10 9.55 -28.25
CA ASN A 385 -4.77 8.70 -27.27
C ASN A 385 -3.78 7.72 -26.63
N TRP A 386 -3.95 7.42 -25.36
CA TRP A 386 -3.15 6.39 -24.67
C TRP A 386 -3.32 5.03 -25.34
N ASP A 387 -2.21 4.39 -25.69
CA ASP A 387 -2.16 3.15 -26.47
C ASP A 387 -1.42 2.05 -25.73
N GLU A 388 -2.19 1.19 -25.05
CA GLU A 388 -1.70 0.02 -24.33
C GLU A 388 -1.48 -1.20 -25.26
N SER A 389 -1.90 -1.15 -26.54
CA SER A 389 -1.86 -2.29 -27.48
C SER A 389 -0.45 -2.82 -27.79
N LYS A 390 0.58 -2.00 -27.51
CA LYS A 390 1.98 -2.36 -27.74
C LYS A 390 2.64 -3.05 -26.55
N ILE A 391 1.89 -3.24 -25.45
CA ILE A 391 2.40 -3.89 -24.26
C ILE A 391 2.30 -5.40 -24.42
N THR A 392 3.35 -6.08 -24.02
CA THR A 392 3.38 -7.55 -23.92
C THR A 392 3.11 -7.92 -22.46
N VAL A 393 2.01 -8.61 -22.21
CA VAL A 393 1.74 -9.25 -20.93
C VAL A 393 2.44 -10.60 -20.94
N GLU A 394 3.29 -10.85 -19.97
CA GLU A 394 4.04 -12.09 -19.82
C GLU A 394 3.25 -13.10 -18.97
N GLU A 395 3.42 -14.37 -19.31
CA GLU A 395 2.91 -15.48 -18.50
C GLU A 395 3.59 -15.50 -17.11
N THR A 396 2.83 -15.90 -16.08
CA THR A 396 3.30 -15.96 -14.69
C THR A 396 4.65 -16.68 -14.54
N ALA A 397 4.88 -17.76 -15.27
CA ALA A 397 6.12 -18.55 -15.20
C ALA A 397 7.36 -17.72 -15.60
N ALA A 398 7.23 -16.82 -16.58
CA ALA A 398 8.32 -15.96 -17.03
C ALA A 398 8.65 -14.85 -16.00
N MET A 399 7.72 -14.55 -15.13
CA MET A 399 7.86 -13.48 -14.12
C MET A 399 8.42 -13.98 -12.78
N LYS A 400 8.64 -15.28 -12.60
CA LYS A 400 9.18 -15.84 -11.35
C LYS A 400 10.71 -15.77 -11.32
N ILE A 401 11.26 -15.20 -10.23
CA ILE A 401 12.73 -15.12 -10.03
C ILE A 401 13.32 -16.44 -9.53
N PHE A 402 12.57 -17.17 -8.71
CA PHE A 402 13.04 -18.38 -8.06
C PHE A 402 12.70 -19.68 -8.82
N GLY A 403 12.16 -19.57 -10.03
CA GLY A 403 11.72 -20.72 -10.83
C GLY A 403 10.25 -21.06 -10.61
N THR A 404 9.74 -21.96 -11.44
CA THR A 404 8.31 -22.27 -11.48
C THR A 404 7.79 -22.79 -10.15
N GLU A 405 8.57 -23.63 -9.48
CA GLU A 405 8.23 -24.26 -8.19
C GLU A 405 9.06 -23.70 -7.03
N GLY A 406 9.82 -22.62 -7.25
CA GLY A 406 10.68 -22.04 -6.22
C GLY A 406 11.97 -22.81 -5.98
N GLU A 407 12.43 -23.59 -6.96
CA GLU A 407 13.62 -24.45 -6.87
C GLU A 407 14.92 -23.69 -6.60
N ARG A 408 14.93 -22.35 -6.85
CA ARG A 408 16.07 -21.47 -6.57
C ARG A 408 15.87 -20.60 -5.33
N PHE A 409 14.81 -20.87 -4.54
CA PHE A 409 14.54 -20.06 -3.36
C PHE A 409 15.66 -20.24 -2.32
N PRO A 410 16.24 -19.14 -1.77
CA PRO A 410 17.40 -19.20 -0.91
C PRO A 410 17.22 -20.11 0.33
N LEU A 411 18.26 -20.88 0.65
CA LEU A 411 18.23 -21.81 1.79
C LEU A 411 18.18 -21.10 3.14
N ASN A 412 18.73 -19.88 3.20
CA ASN A 412 18.70 -19.02 4.40
C ASN A 412 17.38 -18.28 4.58
N ALA A 413 16.40 -18.48 3.69
CA ALA A 413 15.15 -17.74 3.75
C ALA A 413 14.36 -18.04 5.02
N VAL A 414 13.89 -16.98 5.68
CA VAL A 414 12.95 -17.05 6.80
C VAL A 414 11.60 -17.53 6.26
N ARG A 415 11.11 -18.64 6.81
CA ARG A 415 9.85 -19.28 6.40
C ARG A 415 8.87 -19.30 7.56
N GLY A 416 7.61 -18.95 7.25
CA GLY A 416 6.52 -18.89 8.22
C GLY A 416 6.55 -17.64 9.10
N VAL A 417 5.37 -17.13 9.37
CA VAL A 417 5.17 -15.87 10.10
C VAL A 417 5.76 -15.89 11.53
N GLU A 418 5.76 -17.05 12.20
CA GLU A 418 6.32 -17.19 13.55
C GLU A 418 7.84 -16.94 13.58
N ASN A 419 8.56 -17.41 12.55
CA ASN A 419 9.99 -17.15 12.43
C ASN A 419 10.27 -15.68 12.08
N LEU A 420 9.40 -15.07 11.28
CA LEU A 420 9.47 -13.63 10.98
C LEU A 420 9.25 -12.80 12.25
N TYR A 421 8.26 -13.14 13.09
CA TYR A 421 8.07 -12.46 14.37
C TYR A 421 9.30 -12.58 15.28
N ARG A 422 9.90 -13.76 15.40
CA ARG A 422 11.13 -13.95 16.19
C ARG A 422 12.29 -13.09 15.67
N LEU A 423 12.44 -13.01 14.34
CA LEU A 423 13.47 -12.16 13.73
C LEU A 423 13.24 -10.69 14.08
N VAL A 424 12.03 -10.19 13.89
CA VAL A 424 11.67 -8.80 14.17
C VAL A 424 11.76 -8.45 15.65
N GLU A 425 11.33 -9.37 16.53
CA GLU A 425 11.47 -9.19 17.98
C GLU A 425 12.92 -9.13 18.44
N GLY A 426 13.80 -9.85 17.76
CA GLY A 426 15.24 -9.82 18.05
C GLY A 426 15.91 -8.48 17.74
N TYR A 427 15.21 -7.55 17.06
CA TYR A 427 15.70 -6.20 16.75
C TYR A 427 15.11 -5.11 17.67
N LYS A 428 14.08 -5.44 18.46
CA LYS A 428 13.49 -4.54 19.47
C LYS A 428 14.33 -4.49 20.74
#